data_23f9451f37381ba15be1442b9db324f5
#
_entry.id   23f9451f37381ba15be1442b9db324f5
#
_cell.length_a   1.000
_cell.length_b   1.000
_cell.length_c   1.000
_cell.angle_alpha   90.00
_cell.angle_beta   90.00
_cell.angle_gamma   90.00
#
_symmetry.space_group_name_H-M   'P 1'
#
loop_
_entity.id
_entity.type
_entity.pdbx_description
1 polymer ?
#
loop_
_entity_poly.entity_id
_entity_poly.type
_entity_poly.pdbx_seq_one_letter_code
_entity_poly.pdbx_strand_id
1 'polypeptide(L)'
;MRIGELARQAGTTAKAVRYYESLGLIAPARLANGYRDYTGDDVRLVREIRSLHGLGIPVERTRPFLECLAAGSAHADDCPASLASYRDAIDQLSERIEALTARRATLITQLNAAAHRGSGAGPAGGSGSRAEDYLALPADLPAPQADGAADHLPGTRTPGLALPDTAGRAVRLDRLGPRRAVIYVYPLTGRPGTDLPEGWNSIPGARGCTAEACGFRDHFRDLLEAGAGRVFGLSSQDTGYQSEVVERLGLPFDMLSDPAFDLAEALGLPTFEAGGMRLYKRLTMIVRDGVIEHVFHPVFPPDQHAEQVLTWLRENPLRGAAA
;
A
#
# COMPACT_ATOMS: atom_id res chain seq x y z
N MET A 1 43.75 -11.55 -13.27
CA MET A 1 43.83 -11.20 -11.83
C MET A 1 43.54 -12.41 -10.93
N ARG A 2 43.84 -12.33 -9.63
CA ARG A 2 43.53 -13.43 -8.68
C ARG A 2 42.10 -13.30 -8.15
N ILE A 3 41.53 -14.43 -7.64
CA ILE A 3 40.17 -14.54 -7.13
C ILE A 3 39.80 -13.48 -6.07
N GLY A 4 40.75 -13.14 -5.18
CA GLY A 4 40.52 -12.12 -4.14
C GLY A 4 40.37 -10.70 -4.73
N GLU A 5 41.09 -10.42 -5.80
CA GLU A 5 40.99 -9.16 -6.54
C GLU A 5 39.65 -9.06 -7.28
N LEU A 6 39.28 -10.11 -8.01
CA LEU A 6 37.96 -10.19 -8.66
C LEU A 6 36.85 -10.04 -7.66
N ALA A 7 36.88 -10.76 -6.53
CA ALA A 7 35.86 -10.68 -5.50
C ALA A 7 35.69 -9.27 -4.94
N ARG A 8 36.81 -8.57 -4.68
CA ARG A 8 36.79 -7.18 -4.22
C ARG A 8 36.21 -6.23 -5.27
N GLN A 9 36.61 -6.36 -6.53
CA GLN A 9 36.15 -5.50 -7.62
C GLN A 9 34.67 -5.74 -7.93
N ALA A 10 34.18 -6.99 -7.84
CA ALA A 10 32.78 -7.35 -8.02
C ALA A 10 31.94 -7.14 -6.75
N GLY A 11 32.54 -6.75 -5.61
CA GLY A 11 31.85 -6.51 -4.34
C GLY A 11 31.29 -7.78 -3.70
N THR A 12 31.94 -8.95 -3.89
CA THR A 12 31.50 -10.27 -3.39
C THR A 12 32.61 -10.99 -2.61
N THR A 13 32.42 -12.24 -2.25
CA THR A 13 33.39 -13.07 -1.57
C THR A 13 34.06 -14.07 -2.51
N ALA A 14 35.31 -14.45 -2.21
CA ALA A 14 35.98 -15.51 -2.97
C ALA A 14 35.23 -16.86 -2.90
N LYS A 15 34.43 -17.10 -1.84
CA LYS A 15 33.57 -18.28 -1.72
C LYS A 15 32.43 -18.25 -2.75
N ALA A 16 31.79 -17.09 -2.91
CA ALA A 16 30.73 -16.92 -3.92
C ALA A 16 31.29 -17.09 -5.35
N VAL A 17 32.45 -16.55 -5.64
CA VAL A 17 33.11 -16.72 -6.95
C VAL A 17 33.37 -18.21 -7.25
N ARG A 18 33.87 -18.98 -6.27
CA ARG A 18 34.05 -20.45 -6.45
C ARG A 18 32.75 -21.18 -6.67
N TYR A 19 31.67 -20.71 -6.04
CA TYR A 19 30.34 -21.28 -6.26
C TYR A 19 29.86 -21.01 -7.70
N TYR A 20 30.05 -19.81 -8.21
CA TYR A 20 29.73 -19.48 -9.61
C TYR A 20 30.57 -20.28 -10.61
N GLU A 21 31.86 -20.51 -10.32
CA GLU A 21 32.68 -21.46 -11.10
C GLU A 21 32.10 -22.89 -11.07
N SER A 22 31.71 -23.39 -9.90
CA SER A 22 31.19 -24.76 -9.77
C SER A 22 29.89 -24.96 -10.54
N LEU A 23 29.11 -23.91 -10.76
CA LEU A 23 27.92 -23.88 -11.60
C LEU A 23 28.24 -23.66 -13.09
N GLY A 24 29.52 -23.46 -13.45
CA GLY A 24 29.94 -23.15 -14.81
C GLY A 24 29.41 -21.84 -15.35
N LEU A 25 29.14 -20.86 -14.48
CA LEU A 25 28.69 -19.51 -14.86
C LEU A 25 29.86 -18.59 -15.21
N ILE A 26 31.02 -18.87 -14.66
CA ILE A 26 32.31 -18.27 -15.01
C ILE A 26 33.36 -19.36 -15.23
N ALA A 27 34.25 -19.14 -16.17
CA ALA A 27 35.27 -20.12 -16.55
C ALA A 27 36.64 -19.44 -16.72
N PRO A 28 37.35 -19.16 -15.61
CA PRO A 28 38.62 -18.45 -15.68
C PRO A 28 39.69 -19.27 -16.42
N ALA A 29 40.54 -18.62 -17.16
CA ALA A 29 41.72 -19.24 -17.74
C ALA A 29 42.67 -19.77 -16.66
N ARG A 30 43.54 -20.71 -17.02
CA ARG A 30 44.62 -21.20 -16.15
C ARG A 30 45.96 -20.78 -16.70
N LEU A 31 46.77 -20.19 -15.83
CA LEU A 31 48.16 -19.91 -16.14
C LEU A 31 48.99 -21.20 -16.25
N ALA A 32 50.19 -21.14 -16.83
CA ALA A 32 51.10 -22.24 -16.95
C ALA A 32 51.46 -22.93 -15.61
N ASN A 33 51.38 -22.17 -14.51
CA ASN A 33 51.61 -22.66 -13.15
C ASN A 33 50.33 -23.25 -12.47
N GLY A 34 49.22 -23.43 -13.24
CA GLY A 34 47.97 -23.98 -12.77
C GLY A 34 47.04 -23.05 -12.02
N TYR A 35 47.49 -21.81 -11.73
CA TYR A 35 46.60 -20.83 -11.03
C TYR A 35 45.55 -20.26 -11.96
N ARG A 36 44.37 -19.95 -11.38
CA ARG A 36 43.27 -19.28 -12.07
C ARG A 36 43.64 -17.83 -12.39
N ASP A 37 43.35 -17.42 -13.62
CA ASP A 37 43.50 -16.03 -14.06
C ASP A 37 42.19 -15.48 -14.54
N TYR A 38 41.67 -14.52 -13.79
CA TYR A 38 40.40 -13.85 -14.07
C TYR A 38 40.62 -12.56 -14.84
N THR A 39 39.68 -12.21 -15.69
CA THR A 39 39.69 -11.02 -16.55
C THR A 39 38.74 -9.94 -16.05
N GLY A 40 38.72 -8.79 -16.74
CA GLY A 40 37.71 -7.75 -16.52
C GLY A 40 36.28 -8.22 -16.87
N ASP A 41 36.18 -9.13 -17.86
CA ASP A 41 34.88 -9.70 -18.27
C ASP A 41 34.30 -10.60 -17.16
N ASP A 42 35.15 -11.40 -16.47
CA ASP A 42 34.72 -12.17 -15.32
C ASP A 42 34.17 -11.27 -14.19
N VAL A 43 34.76 -10.08 -13.99
CA VAL A 43 34.23 -9.09 -13.03
C VAL A 43 32.85 -8.62 -13.44
N ARG A 44 32.64 -8.36 -14.75
CA ARG A 44 31.34 -7.94 -15.28
C ARG A 44 30.28 -9.03 -15.08
N LEU A 45 30.61 -10.28 -15.42
CA LEU A 45 29.71 -11.42 -15.23
C LEU A 45 29.34 -11.60 -13.76
N VAL A 46 30.29 -11.55 -12.84
CA VAL A 46 30.03 -11.69 -11.39
C VAL A 46 29.18 -10.54 -10.85
N ARG A 47 29.36 -9.32 -11.32
CA ARG A 47 28.47 -8.20 -10.95
C ARG A 47 27.04 -8.44 -11.42
N GLU A 48 26.86 -8.94 -12.63
CA GLU A 48 25.56 -9.26 -13.19
C GLU A 48 24.86 -10.37 -12.39
N ILE A 49 25.54 -11.46 -12.07
CA ILE A 49 25.00 -12.53 -11.20
C ILE A 49 24.50 -11.95 -9.87
N ARG A 50 25.27 -11.04 -9.27
CA ARG A 50 24.87 -10.41 -8.00
C ARG A 50 23.67 -9.49 -8.15
N SER A 51 23.62 -8.70 -9.21
CA SER A 51 22.48 -7.83 -9.51
C SER A 51 21.19 -8.64 -9.63
N LEU A 52 21.21 -9.68 -10.46
CA LEU A 52 20.09 -10.58 -10.67
C LEU A 52 19.66 -11.33 -9.39
N HIS A 53 20.64 -11.80 -8.62
CA HIS A 53 20.36 -12.44 -7.33
C HIS A 53 19.74 -11.47 -6.32
N GLY A 54 20.16 -10.19 -6.33
CA GLY A 54 19.56 -9.13 -5.53
C GLY A 54 18.09 -8.86 -5.89
N LEU A 55 17.67 -9.15 -7.12
CA LEU A 55 16.28 -9.11 -7.59
C LEU A 55 15.48 -10.40 -7.29
N GLY A 56 16.10 -11.38 -6.60
CA GLY A 56 15.44 -12.63 -6.26
C GLY A 56 15.57 -13.74 -7.32
N ILE A 57 16.33 -13.53 -8.41
CA ILE A 57 16.61 -14.57 -9.40
C ILE A 57 17.66 -15.53 -8.83
N PRO A 58 17.37 -16.84 -8.72
CA PRO A 58 18.33 -17.82 -8.24
C PRO A 58 19.58 -17.83 -9.13
N VAL A 59 20.75 -18.00 -8.51
CA VAL A 59 22.05 -17.98 -9.21
C VAL A 59 22.09 -18.97 -10.37
N GLU A 60 21.48 -20.13 -10.22
CA GLU A 60 21.38 -21.19 -11.22
C GLU A 60 20.61 -20.75 -12.48
N ARG A 61 19.74 -19.77 -12.35
CA ARG A 61 18.90 -19.21 -13.43
C ARG A 61 19.49 -17.97 -14.11
N THR A 62 20.68 -17.54 -13.71
CA THR A 62 21.33 -16.36 -14.31
C THR A 62 22.00 -16.67 -15.66
N ARG A 63 22.15 -17.93 -16.04
CA ARG A 63 22.87 -18.35 -17.25
C ARG A 63 22.42 -17.63 -18.53
N PRO A 64 21.11 -17.47 -18.86
CA PRO A 64 20.69 -16.80 -20.09
C PRO A 64 21.21 -15.36 -20.20
N PHE A 65 21.30 -14.66 -19.07
CA PHE A 65 21.82 -13.27 -19.00
C PHE A 65 23.31 -13.22 -19.30
N LEU A 66 24.06 -14.18 -18.76
CA LEU A 66 25.53 -14.26 -18.97
C LEU A 66 25.86 -14.68 -20.40
N GLU A 67 25.08 -15.57 -21.00
CA GLU A 67 25.24 -15.97 -22.41
C GLU A 67 24.92 -14.78 -23.34
N CYS A 68 23.93 -13.97 -23.02
CA CYS A 68 23.60 -12.76 -23.75
C CYS A 68 24.79 -11.76 -23.74
N LEU A 69 25.41 -11.53 -22.57
CA LEU A 69 26.61 -10.71 -22.44
C LEU A 69 27.80 -11.29 -23.20
N ALA A 70 28.01 -12.62 -23.10
CA ALA A 70 29.10 -13.32 -23.80
C ALA A 70 28.94 -13.27 -25.32
N ALA A 71 27.70 -13.19 -25.84
CA ALA A 71 27.39 -13.01 -27.26
C ALA A 71 27.67 -11.58 -27.77
N GLY A 72 28.13 -10.68 -26.87
CA GLY A 72 28.48 -9.29 -27.24
C GLY A 72 27.34 -8.29 -27.12
N SER A 73 26.21 -8.66 -26.49
CA SER A 73 25.12 -7.73 -26.22
C SER A 73 25.54 -6.62 -25.25
N ALA A 74 25.01 -5.42 -25.44
CA ALA A 74 25.31 -4.28 -24.56
C ALA A 74 24.74 -4.50 -23.14
N HIS A 75 23.55 -5.12 -23.05
CA HIS A 75 22.88 -5.44 -21.80
C HIS A 75 22.59 -6.94 -21.69
N ALA A 76 22.54 -7.45 -20.46
CA ALA A 76 22.29 -8.86 -20.16
C ALA A 76 20.88 -9.31 -20.54
N ASP A 77 19.96 -8.39 -20.70
CA ASP A 77 18.53 -8.59 -20.97
C ASP A 77 18.13 -8.27 -22.44
N ASP A 78 19.09 -8.08 -23.32
CA ASP A 78 18.84 -7.83 -24.76
C ASP A 78 18.29 -9.06 -25.53
N CYS A 79 18.23 -10.24 -24.90
CA CYS A 79 17.81 -11.47 -25.56
C CYS A 79 16.46 -12.02 -25.05
N PRO A 80 15.69 -12.74 -25.91
CA PRO A 80 14.40 -13.31 -25.51
C PRO A 80 14.47 -14.27 -24.31
N ALA A 81 15.57 -15.01 -24.16
CA ALA A 81 15.76 -15.96 -23.06
C ALA A 81 15.92 -15.27 -21.70
N SER A 82 16.62 -14.13 -21.66
CA SER A 82 16.74 -13.29 -20.47
C SER A 82 15.38 -12.68 -20.09
N LEU A 83 14.63 -12.18 -21.06
CA LEU A 83 13.27 -11.66 -20.84
C LEU A 83 12.31 -12.75 -20.33
N ALA A 84 12.41 -13.97 -20.84
CA ALA A 84 11.64 -15.10 -20.33
C ALA A 84 11.99 -15.39 -18.86
N SER A 85 13.29 -15.35 -18.49
CA SER A 85 13.73 -15.54 -17.11
C SER A 85 13.19 -14.45 -16.15
N TYR A 86 13.06 -13.21 -16.60
CA TYR A 86 12.39 -12.16 -15.80
C TYR A 86 10.89 -12.45 -15.61
N ARG A 87 10.19 -12.87 -16.67
CA ARG A 87 8.77 -13.22 -16.57
C ARG A 87 8.54 -14.35 -15.59
N ASP A 88 9.34 -15.43 -15.70
CA ASP A 88 9.27 -16.55 -14.75
C ASP A 88 9.51 -16.12 -13.29
N ALA A 89 10.45 -15.19 -13.06
CA ALA A 89 10.72 -14.65 -11.73
C ALA A 89 9.55 -13.81 -11.20
N ILE A 90 8.95 -12.99 -12.05
CA ILE A 90 7.76 -12.18 -11.71
C ILE A 90 6.58 -13.09 -11.36
N ASP A 91 6.33 -14.13 -12.17
CA ASP A 91 5.23 -15.08 -11.95
C ASP A 91 5.41 -15.82 -10.62
N GLN A 92 6.62 -16.31 -10.33
CA GLN A 92 6.93 -16.96 -9.06
C GLN A 92 6.76 -16.05 -7.84
N LEU A 93 7.13 -14.77 -7.97
CA LEU A 93 6.91 -13.78 -6.91
C LEU A 93 5.41 -13.53 -6.71
N SER A 94 4.64 -13.43 -7.78
CA SER A 94 3.19 -13.25 -7.75
C SER A 94 2.50 -14.42 -7.06
N GLU A 95 2.81 -15.65 -7.44
CA GLU A 95 2.31 -16.87 -6.79
C GLU A 95 2.66 -16.91 -5.29
N ARG A 96 3.88 -16.47 -4.94
CA ARG A 96 4.30 -16.43 -3.55
C ARG A 96 3.56 -15.37 -2.73
N ILE A 97 3.29 -14.19 -3.33
CA ILE A 97 2.48 -13.13 -2.72
C ILE A 97 1.06 -13.64 -2.46
N GLU A 98 0.44 -14.29 -3.45
CA GLU A 98 -0.90 -14.88 -3.30
C GLU A 98 -0.92 -15.95 -2.19
N ALA A 99 0.05 -16.86 -2.19
CA ALA A 99 0.15 -17.90 -1.16
C ALA A 99 0.37 -17.32 0.25
N LEU A 100 1.18 -16.28 0.39
CA LEU A 100 1.40 -15.59 1.67
C LEU A 100 0.15 -14.84 2.11
N THR A 101 -0.55 -14.21 1.18
CA THR A 101 -1.81 -13.50 1.44
C THR A 101 -2.90 -14.47 1.92
N ALA A 102 -3.04 -15.64 1.27
CA ALA A 102 -3.95 -16.69 1.69
C ALA A 102 -3.60 -17.25 3.08
N ARG A 103 -2.30 -17.47 3.36
CA ARG A 103 -1.85 -17.92 4.69
C ARG A 103 -2.12 -16.88 5.77
N ARG A 104 -1.89 -15.59 5.47
CA ARG A 104 -2.23 -14.48 6.37
C ARG A 104 -3.72 -14.47 6.69
N ALA A 105 -4.59 -14.61 5.70
CA ALA A 105 -6.05 -14.67 5.89
C ALA A 105 -6.43 -15.88 6.77
N THR A 106 -5.84 -17.05 6.53
CA THR A 106 -6.06 -18.24 7.36
C THR A 106 -5.63 -18.02 8.81
N LEU A 107 -4.45 -17.41 9.03
CA LEU A 107 -3.97 -17.13 10.37
C LEU A 107 -4.88 -16.13 11.11
N ILE A 108 -5.38 -15.11 10.43
CA ILE A 108 -6.36 -14.17 10.98
C ILE A 108 -7.64 -14.92 11.40
N THR A 109 -8.15 -15.82 10.54
CA THR A 109 -9.33 -16.64 10.85
C THR A 109 -9.07 -17.55 12.06
N GLN A 110 -7.90 -18.20 12.15
CA GLN A 110 -7.54 -19.05 13.29
C GLN A 110 -7.37 -18.25 14.58
N LEU A 111 -6.76 -17.06 14.50
CA LEU A 111 -6.61 -16.16 15.64
C LEU A 111 -7.99 -15.75 16.19
N ASN A 112 -8.90 -15.34 15.31
CA ASN A 112 -10.26 -14.97 15.68
C ASN A 112 -11.00 -16.16 16.31
N ALA A 113 -10.92 -17.36 15.71
CA ALA A 113 -11.53 -18.56 16.25
C ALA A 113 -10.93 -18.98 17.62
N ALA A 114 -9.63 -18.78 17.84
CA ALA A 114 -9.00 -19.05 19.14
C ALA A 114 -9.46 -18.06 20.20
N ALA A 115 -9.55 -16.78 19.88
CA ALA A 115 -10.09 -15.75 20.75
C ALA A 115 -11.52 -16.08 21.20
N HIS A 116 -12.37 -16.54 20.27
CA HIS A 116 -13.74 -16.99 20.61
C HIS A 116 -13.76 -18.22 21.53
N ARG A 117 -12.87 -19.20 21.37
CA ARG A 117 -12.80 -20.37 22.25
C ARG A 117 -12.33 -20.06 23.67
N GLY A 118 -11.38 -19.12 23.82
CA GLY A 118 -10.85 -18.69 25.12
C GLY A 118 -11.86 -17.94 26.00
N SER A 119 -13.02 -17.59 25.45
CA SER A 119 -14.11 -16.86 26.13
C SER A 119 -15.23 -17.73 26.66
N GLY A 120 -15.17 -19.04 26.48
CA GLY A 120 -16.24 -19.98 26.82
C GLY A 120 -16.30 -20.47 28.27
N ALA A 121 -15.54 -19.89 29.20
CA ALA A 121 -15.53 -20.31 30.61
C ALA A 121 -15.77 -19.12 31.55
N GLY A 122 -17.03 -18.64 31.64
CA GLY A 122 -17.47 -17.68 32.63
C GLY A 122 -18.93 -17.29 32.45
N PRO A 123 -19.72 -17.05 33.53
CA PRO A 123 -21.18 -16.91 33.43
C PRO A 123 -21.59 -15.60 32.76
N ALA A 124 -22.73 -15.69 32.07
CA ALA A 124 -23.39 -14.65 31.30
C ALA A 124 -23.49 -13.28 32.00
N GLY A 125 -23.07 -12.23 31.31
CA GLY A 125 -23.31 -10.86 31.71
C GLY A 125 -22.33 -9.89 31.07
N GLY A 126 -22.75 -9.19 30.01
CA GLY A 126 -22.04 -8.05 29.48
C GLY A 126 -21.61 -8.21 28.00
N SER A 127 -22.34 -7.58 27.10
CA SER A 127 -21.97 -7.45 25.69
C SER A 127 -20.76 -6.51 25.59
N GLY A 128 -19.55 -7.06 25.67
CA GLY A 128 -18.29 -6.34 25.39
C GLY A 128 -17.89 -6.53 23.94
N SER A 129 -18.03 -5.53 23.14
CA SER A 129 -17.43 -5.44 21.79
C SER A 129 -15.89 -5.48 21.95
N ARG A 130 -15.23 -6.51 21.40
CA ARG A 130 -13.78 -6.70 21.55
C ARG A 130 -12.96 -5.93 20.53
N ALA A 131 -11.83 -5.44 20.95
CA ALA A 131 -10.88 -4.65 20.16
C ALA A 131 -10.40 -5.30 18.84
N GLU A 132 -10.64 -6.59 18.63
CA GLU A 132 -10.23 -7.36 17.44
C GLU A 132 -11.29 -7.37 16.31
N ASP A 133 -12.48 -6.84 16.58
CA ASP A 133 -13.62 -6.88 15.66
C ASP A 133 -13.63 -5.74 14.63
N TYR A 134 -12.70 -4.77 14.76
CA TYR A 134 -12.68 -3.57 13.89
C TYR A 134 -12.03 -3.81 12.53
N LEU A 135 -11.22 -4.84 12.37
CA LEU A 135 -10.54 -5.19 11.12
C LEU A 135 -11.35 -6.17 10.26
N ALA A 136 -12.20 -6.98 10.88
CA ALA A 136 -13.06 -7.92 10.19
C ALA A 136 -14.40 -7.25 9.85
N LEU A 137 -14.73 -7.20 8.57
CA LEU A 137 -16.04 -6.73 8.13
C LEU A 137 -17.04 -7.90 8.16
N PRO A 138 -18.22 -7.75 8.80
CA PRO A 138 -19.32 -8.71 8.65
C PRO A 138 -19.69 -8.87 7.17
N ALA A 139 -19.99 -10.10 6.77
CA ALA A 139 -20.34 -10.40 5.38
C ALA A 139 -21.71 -9.82 4.94
N ASP A 140 -22.54 -9.46 5.89
CA ASP A 140 -23.91 -9.00 5.73
C ASP A 140 -24.11 -7.50 5.98
N LEU A 141 -23.02 -6.72 5.86
CA LEU A 141 -23.10 -5.27 6.01
C LEU A 141 -24.06 -4.65 4.98
N PRO A 142 -24.98 -3.77 5.41
CA PRO A 142 -25.87 -3.10 4.49
C PRO A 142 -25.10 -2.15 3.58
N ALA A 143 -25.26 -2.34 2.26
CA ALA A 143 -24.67 -1.44 1.27
C ALA A 143 -25.39 -0.09 1.27
N PRO A 144 -24.68 1.03 1.27
CA PRO A 144 -25.28 2.35 1.12
C PRO A 144 -25.84 2.51 -0.30
N GLN A 145 -27.00 3.19 -0.40
CA GLN A 145 -27.58 3.51 -1.70
C GLN A 145 -27.02 4.81 -2.24
N ALA A 146 -26.91 4.90 -3.56
CA ALA A 146 -26.58 6.15 -4.25
C ALA A 146 -27.78 7.11 -4.10
N ASP A 147 -27.62 8.14 -3.29
CA ASP A 147 -28.65 9.14 -2.99
C ASP A 147 -28.39 10.50 -3.69
N GLY A 148 -27.36 10.58 -4.53
CA GLY A 148 -26.98 11.82 -5.24
C GLY A 148 -26.42 12.93 -4.33
N ALA A 149 -26.22 12.66 -3.04
CA ALA A 149 -25.86 13.68 -2.05
C ALA A 149 -24.48 14.32 -2.29
N ALA A 150 -23.64 13.71 -3.13
CA ALA A 150 -22.30 14.22 -3.49
C ALA A 150 -22.15 14.59 -4.98
N ASP A 151 -23.21 14.53 -5.79
CA ASP A 151 -23.16 14.74 -7.24
C ASP A 151 -22.77 16.19 -7.64
N HIS A 152 -22.96 17.14 -6.75
CA HIS A 152 -22.63 18.56 -6.94
C HIS A 152 -21.15 18.86 -6.70
N LEU A 153 -20.37 17.95 -6.14
CA LEU A 153 -18.98 18.19 -5.72
C LEU A 153 -17.97 18.21 -6.87
N PRO A 154 -18.04 17.33 -7.90
CA PRO A 154 -17.08 17.39 -9.01
C PRO A 154 -17.10 18.76 -9.71
N GLY A 155 -15.92 19.35 -9.92
CA GLY A 155 -15.76 20.70 -10.47
C GLY A 155 -15.87 21.84 -9.45
N THR A 156 -16.31 21.55 -8.21
CA THR A 156 -16.40 22.56 -7.14
C THR A 156 -15.01 22.89 -6.59
N ARG A 157 -14.78 24.17 -6.26
CA ARG A 157 -13.55 24.60 -5.59
C ARG A 157 -13.59 24.26 -4.10
N THR A 158 -12.47 23.76 -3.60
CA THR A 158 -12.30 23.57 -2.15
C THR A 158 -12.28 24.93 -1.44
N PRO A 159 -12.92 25.05 -0.26
CA PRO A 159 -12.97 26.29 0.49
C PRO A 159 -11.59 26.70 1.02
N GLY A 160 -11.40 28.00 1.25
CA GLY A 160 -10.22 28.54 1.92
C GLY A 160 -10.13 28.17 3.41
N LEU A 161 -10.54 26.97 3.75
CA LEU A 161 -10.58 26.41 5.09
C LEU A 161 -9.24 25.75 5.44
N ALA A 162 -8.82 25.90 6.69
CA ALA A 162 -7.65 25.24 7.24
C ALA A 162 -8.08 24.25 8.34
N LEU A 163 -7.81 22.98 8.15
CA LEU A 163 -8.09 21.93 9.14
C LEU A 163 -6.80 21.49 9.84
N PRO A 164 -6.82 21.22 11.15
CA PRO A 164 -5.69 20.66 11.85
C PRO A 164 -5.43 19.22 11.40
N ASP A 165 -4.14 18.88 11.19
CA ASP A 165 -3.70 17.51 10.94
C ASP A 165 -3.05 16.87 12.16
N THR A 166 -2.82 15.56 12.08
CA THR A 166 -2.20 14.76 13.16
C THR A 166 -0.71 15.05 13.38
N ALA A 167 -0.06 15.79 12.49
CA ALA A 167 1.30 16.30 12.66
C ALA A 167 1.34 17.70 13.31
N GLY A 168 0.19 18.25 13.76
CA GLY A 168 0.08 19.54 14.40
C GLY A 168 0.11 20.74 13.44
N ARG A 169 -0.14 20.54 12.15
CA ARG A 169 -0.15 21.60 11.13
C ARG A 169 -1.58 21.99 10.77
N ALA A 170 -1.77 23.22 10.31
CA ALA A 170 -3.01 23.68 9.70
C ALA A 170 -2.93 23.46 8.17
N VAL A 171 -3.66 22.51 7.65
CA VAL A 171 -3.68 22.16 6.23
C VAL A 171 -4.76 22.97 5.51
N ARG A 172 -4.35 23.82 4.59
CA ARG A 172 -5.24 24.63 3.75
C ARG A 172 -5.76 23.80 2.59
N LEU A 173 -7.08 23.56 2.53
CA LEU A 173 -7.71 22.71 1.53
C LEU A 173 -7.70 23.31 0.11
N ASP A 174 -7.65 24.63 0.00
CA ASP A 174 -7.49 25.36 -1.28
C ASP A 174 -6.04 25.39 -1.79
N ARG A 175 -5.07 24.88 -1.01
CA ARG A 175 -3.63 24.94 -1.30
C ARG A 175 -2.93 23.59 -1.09
N LEU A 176 -3.53 22.51 -1.55
CA LEU A 176 -2.96 21.16 -1.42
C LEU A 176 -1.81 20.89 -2.40
N GLY A 177 -1.54 21.78 -3.32
CA GLY A 177 -0.46 21.68 -4.31
C GLY A 177 -0.95 21.23 -5.69
N PRO A 178 -0.05 21.15 -6.69
CA PRO A 178 -0.41 20.87 -8.09
C PRO A 178 -0.66 19.40 -8.37
N ARG A 179 -0.20 18.49 -7.49
CA ARG A 179 -0.49 17.06 -7.59
C ARG A 179 -1.83 16.77 -6.92
N ARG A 180 -2.44 15.65 -7.28
CA ARG A 180 -3.70 15.22 -6.68
C ARG A 180 -3.56 14.96 -5.19
N ALA A 181 -4.48 15.47 -4.39
CA ALA A 181 -4.68 15.06 -3.01
C ALA A 181 -5.89 14.12 -2.95
N VAL A 182 -5.71 12.97 -2.32
CA VAL A 182 -6.78 12.01 -2.01
C VAL A 182 -7.24 12.31 -0.59
N ILE A 183 -8.50 12.67 -0.41
CA ILE A 183 -9.11 12.93 0.91
C ILE A 183 -10.25 11.93 1.09
N TYR A 184 -10.01 10.85 1.84
CA TYR A 184 -11.06 9.92 2.19
C TYR A 184 -11.75 10.35 3.49
N VAL A 185 -13.05 10.60 3.40
CA VAL A 185 -13.89 11.07 4.50
C VAL A 185 -14.64 9.87 5.06
N TYR A 186 -14.61 9.70 6.37
CA TYR A 186 -15.20 8.55 7.04
C TYR A 186 -15.94 8.95 8.33
N PRO A 187 -16.94 8.16 8.75
CA PRO A 187 -17.76 8.52 9.92
C PRO A 187 -16.98 8.48 11.24
N LEU A 188 -16.46 7.31 11.60
CA LEU A 188 -15.89 7.08 12.92
C LEU A 188 -14.98 5.85 12.91
N THR A 189 -13.73 5.98 13.34
CA THR A 189 -12.90 4.85 13.72
C THR A 189 -13.18 4.45 15.16
N GLY A 190 -13.30 3.14 15.43
CA GLY A 190 -13.41 2.64 16.81
C GLY A 190 -12.07 2.70 17.54
N ARG A 191 -12.16 2.75 18.86
CA ARG A 191 -11.01 2.65 19.78
C ARG A 191 -11.14 1.35 20.58
N PRO A 192 -10.05 0.62 20.83
CA PRO A 192 -10.08 -0.55 21.70
C PRO A 192 -10.69 -0.23 23.07
N GLY A 193 -11.62 -1.07 23.53
CA GLY A 193 -12.29 -0.88 24.81
C GLY A 193 -13.37 0.21 24.85
N THR A 194 -13.72 0.78 23.70
CA THR A 194 -14.82 1.76 23.58
C THR A 194 -15.89 1.18 22.67
N ASP A 195 -17.13 1.12 23.15
CA ASP A 195 -18.25 0.63 22.37
C ASP A 195 -18.58 1.59 21.22
N LEU A 196 -18.93 1.02 20.08
CA LEU A 196 -19.49 1.77 18.95
C LEU A 196 -20.95 2.17 19.27
N PRO A 197 -21.49 3.19 18.61
CA PRO A 197 -22.88 3.56 18.74
C PRO A 197 -23.83 2.36 18.55
N GLU A 198 -24.91 2.32 19.33
CA GLU A 198 -25.91 1.26 19.20
C GLU A 198 -26.42 1.18 17.76
N GLY A 199 -26.57 -0.04 17.23
CA GLY A 199 -27.02 -0.27 15.87
C GLY A 199 -25.99 0.05 14.78
N TRP A 200 -24.73 0.33 15.12
CA TRP A 200 -23.68 0.76 14.17
C TRP A 200 -23.55 -0.13 12.93
N ASN A 201 -23.61 -1.45 13.10
CA ASN A 201 -23.51 -2.40 12.00
C ASN A 201 -24.76 -2.42 11.08
N SER A 202 -25.87 -1.87 11.53
CA SER A 202 -27.11 -1.79 10.74
C SER A 202 -27.21 -0.50 9.91
N ILE A 203 -26.29 0.46 10.12
CA ILE A 203 -26.30 1.73 9.39
C ILE A 203 -25.49 1.56 8.09
N PRO A 204 -26.13 1.70 6.90
CA PRO A 204 -25.41 1.55 5.62
C PRO A 204 -24.20 2.49 5.52
N GLY A 205 -23.04 1.93 5.22
CA GLY A 205 -21.81 2.70 5.05
C GLY A 205 -21.11 3.16 6.34
N ALA A 206 -21.65 2.90 7.54
CA ALA A 206 -21.02 3.32 8.80
C ALA A 206 -19.81 2.44 9.17
N ARG A 207 -19.98 1.11 9.12
CA ARG A 207 -18.93 0.15 9.47
C ARG A 207 -17.77 0.16 8.47
N GLY A 208 -16.52 -0.11 8.93
CA GLY A 208 -15.35 -0.40 8.09
C GLY A 208 -14.31 0.71 8.00
N CYS A 209 -14.38 1.77 8.81
CA CYS A 209 -13.41 2.87 8.77
C CYS A 209 -11.97 2.43 9.04
N THR A 210 -11.77 1.49 9.97
CA THR A 210 -10.46 0.94 10.27
C THR A 210 -9.92 0.09 9.10
N ALA A 211 -10.77 -0.75 8.50
CA ALA A 211 -10.40 -1.55 7.33
C ALA A 211 -10.06 -0.66 6.12
N GLU A 212 -10.82 0.41 5.90
CA GLU A 212 -10.54 1.41 4.87
C GLU A 212 -9.20 2.13 5.10
N ALA A 213 -8.94 2.61 6.32
CA ALA A 213 -7.67 3.26 6.67
C ALA A 213 -6.47 2.32 6.46
N CYS A 214 -6.60 1.02 6.82
CA CYS A 214 -5.60 0.00 6.53
C CYS A 214 -5.42 -0.22 5.03
N GLY A 215 -6.49 -0.22 4.23
CA GLY A 215 -6.43 -0.29 2.77
C GLY A 215 -5.60 0.86 2.18
N PHE A 216 -5.87 2.10 2.60
CA PHE A 216 -5.08 3.27 2.18
C PHE A 216 -3.63 3.20 2.64
N ARG A 217 -3.34 2.67 3.84
CA ARG A 217 -1.97 2.41 4.31
C ARG A 217 -1.25 1.41 3.42
N ASP A 218 -1.88 0.28 3.14
CA ASP A 218 -1.28 -0.83 2.41
C ASP A 218 -1.01 -0.45 0.94
N HIS A 219 -1.85 0.38 0.33
CA HIS A 219 -1.71 0.91 -1.04
C HIS A 219 -1.03 2.29 -1.12
N PHE A 220 -0.52 2.84 -0.01
CA PHE A 220 -0.04 4.23 0.02
C PHE A 220 1.04 4.52 -1.03
N ARG A 221 2.03 3.65 -1.17
CA ARG A 221 3.11 3.81 -2.16
C ARG A 221 2.56 3.78 -3.58
N ASP A 222 1.69 2.83 -3.87
CA ASP A 222 1.08 2.68 -5.20
C ASP A 222 0.23 3.90 -5.58
N LEU A 223 -0.49 4.48 -4.62
CA LEU A 223 -1.25 5.72 -4.81
C LEU A 223 -0.33 6.90 -5.18
N LEU A 224 0.83 7.04 -4.52
CA LEU A 224 1.82 8.07 -4.84
C LEU A 224 2.42 7.86 -6.25
N GLU A 225 2.72 6.63 -6.61
CA GLU A 225 3.22 6.26 -7.95
C GLU A 225 2.17 6.49 -9.03
N ALA A 226 0.88 6.26 -8.73
CA ALA A 226 -0.24 6.55 -9.63
C ALA A 226 -0.60 8.05 -9.76
N GLY A 227 0.15 8.95 -9.10
CA GLY A 227 0.03 10.40 -9.27
C GLY A 227 -0.59 11.14 -8.09
N ALA A 228 -0.95 10.48 -7.00
CA ALA A 228 -1.29 11.17 -5.76
C ALA A 228 -0.04 11.89 -5.22
N GLY A 229 -0.21 13.12 -4.77
CA GLY A 229 0.83 13.88 -4.07
C GLY A 229 0.67 13.79 -2.56
N ARG A 230 -0.56 13.62 -2.11
CA ARG A 230 -0.94 13.51 -0.69
C ARG A 230 -2.13 12.59 -0.53
N VAL A 231 -2.20 11.92 0.62
CA VAL A 231 -3.37 11.16 1.08
C VAL A 231 -3.71 11.66 2.48
N PHE A 232 -4.97 11.90 2.74
CA PHE A 232 -5.50 12.28 4.05
C PHE A 232 -6.76 11.48 4.35
N GLY A 233 -6.90 11.03 5.58
CA GLY A 233 -8.20 10.68 6.12
C GLY A 233 -8.83 11.90 6.78
N LEU A 234 -10.16 12.01 6.77
CA LEU A 234 -10.87 13.11 7.39
C LEU A 234 -12.11 12.60 8.14
N SER A 235 -12.29 13.06 9.34
CA SER A 235 -13.52 12.83 10.10
C SER A 235 -13.82 13.98 11.06
N SER A 236 -14.97 13.91 11.74
CA SER A 236 -15.33 14.80 12.85
C SER A 236 -14.65 14.47 14.18
N GLN A 237 -13.85 13.42 14.24
CA GLN A 237 -13.07 13.06 15.44
C GLN A 237 -11.97 14.11 15.66
N ASP A 238 -11.68 14.42 16.92
CA ASP A 238 -10.63 15.39 17.26
C ASP A 238 -9.21 14.90 16.91
N THR A 239 -8.28 15.83 16.83
CA THR A 239 -6.90 15.56 16.41
C THR A 239 -6.18 14.59 17.35
N GLY A 240 -6.46 14.63 18.65
CA GLY A 240 -5.86 13.70 19.62
C GLY A 240 -6.35 12.27 19.40
N TYR A 241 -7.63 12.11 19.11
CA TYR A 241 -8.21 10.82 18.76
C TYR A 241 -7.59 10.27 17.47
N GLN A 242 -7.49 11.11 16.42
CA GLN A 242 -6.94 10.70 15.13
C GLN A 242 -5.43 10.41 15.20
N SER A 243 -4.67 11.12 16.05
CA SER A 243 -3.25 10.82 16.29
C SER A 243 -3.04 9.42 16.86
N GLU A 244 -3.88 8.99 17.79
CA GLU A 244 -3.88 7.63 18.32
C GLU A 244 -4.20 6.60 17.21
N VAL A 245 -5.14 6.91 16.31
CA VAL A 245 -5.45 6.02 15.16
C VAL A 245 -4.25 5.90 14.23
N VAL A 246 -3.57 7.02 13.90
CA VAL A 246 -2.35 7.01 13.08
C VAL A 246 -1.27 6.14 13.69
N GLU A 247 -1.00 6.30 14.98
CA GLU A 247 0.01 5.51 15.70
C GLU A 247 -0.37 4.02 15.76
N ARG A 248 -1.58 3.71 16.21
CA ARG A 248 -2.07 2.34 16.37
C ARG A 248 -2.12 1.54 15.07
N LEU A 249 -2.53 2.17 13.96
CA LEU A 249 -2.63 1.52 12.66
C LEU A 249 -1.35 1.64 11.82
N GLY A 250 -0.36 2.42 12.26
CA GLY A 250 0.87 2.68 11.52
C GLY A 250 0.61 3.36 10.18
N LEU A 251 -0.25 4.39 10.15
CA LEU A 251 -0.60 5.09 8.90
C LEU A 251 0.58 5.95 8.43
N PRO A 252 1.01 5.85 7.17
CA PRO A 252 2.12 6.64 6.63
C PRO A 252 1.70 8.04 6.16
N PHE A 253 0.50 8.48 6.50
CA PHE A 253 -0.10 9.76 6.13
C PHE A 253 -0.86 10.35 7.31
N ASP A 254 -1.08 11.67 7.24
CA ASP A 254 -1.77 12.41 8.28
C ASP A 254 -3.30 12.36 8.12
N MET A 255 -3.99 12.54 9.25
CA MET A 255 -5.44 12.66 9.29
C MET A 255 -5.84 14.10 9.56
N LEU A 256 -6.97 14.54 8.98
CA LEU A 256 -7.56 15.86 9.16
C LEU A 256 -8.76 15.77 10.10
N SER A 257 -8.84 16.71 11.03
CA SER A 257 -9.94 16.78 12.00
C SER A 257 -10.87 17.95 11.69
N ASP A 258 -12.17 17.68 11.61
CA ASP A 258 -13.21 18.67 11.40
C ASP A 258 -14.38 18.48 12.39
N PRO A 259 -14.14 18.66 13.70
CA PRO A 259 -15.18 18.43 14.71
C PRO A 259 -16.32 19.48 14.65
N ALA A 260 -16.09 20.62 14.04
CA ALA A 260 -17.11 21.66 13.85
C ALA A 260 -17.95 21.47 12.57
N PHE A 261 -17.59 20.52 11.69
CA PHE A 261 -18.23 20.30 10.39
C PHE A 261 -18.13 21.50 9.42
N ASP A 262 -17.10 22.34 9.59
CA ASP A 262 -16.90 23.51 8.75
C ASP A 262 -16.77 23.14 7.26
N LEU A 263 -16.12 22.02 6.95
CA LEU A 263 -16.01 21.52 5.59
C LEU A 263 -17.35 20.97 5.07
N ALA A 264 -18.11 20.28 5.93
CA ALA A 264 -19.44 19.80 5.57
C ALA A 264 -20.36 20.94 5.19
N GLU A 265 -20.33 22.02 5.95
CA GLU A 265 -21.16 23.21 5.69
C GLU A 265 -20.70 23.96 4.43
N ALA A 266 -19.37 24.12 4.26
CA ALA A 266 -18.83 24.83 3.11
C ALA A 266 -19.04 24.12 1.76
N LEU A 267 -19.05 22.79 1.75
CA LEU A 267 -19.18 21.98 0.53
C LEU A 267 -20.52 21.23 0.43
N GLY A 268 -21.40 21.31 1.43
CA GLY A 268 -22.62 20.50 1.46
C GLY A 268 -22.35 18.99 1.55
N LEU A 269 -21.29 18.57 2.28
CA LEU A 269 -20.96 17.17 2.40
C LEU A 269 -22.04 16.40 3.18
N PRO A 270 -22.39 15.17 2.75
CA PRO A 270 -23.44 14.41 3.38
C PRO A 270 -23.03 13.93 4.79
N THR A 271 -23.96 14.10 5.73
CA THR A 271 -23.81 13.64 7.12
C THR A 271 -25.00 12.78 7.54
N PHE A 272 -24.87 12.09 8.68
CA PHE A 272 -25.96 11.33 9.32
C PHE A 272 -25.80 11.38 10.84
N GLU A 273 -26.81 10.95 11.55
CA GLU A 273 -26.79 10.88 13.01
C GLU A 273 -26.78 9.43 13.49
N ALA A 274 -25.92 9.12 14.47
CA ALA A 274 -25.90 7.84 15.16
C ALA A 274 -25.42 8.02 16.60
N GLY A 275 -26.13 7.40 17.55
CA GLY A 275 -25.78 7.51 18.98
C GLY A 275 -25.76 8.94 19.52
N GLY A 276 -26.57 9.83 18.98
CA GLY A 276 -26.61 11.26 19.34
C GLY A 276 -25.43 12.08 18.78
N MET A 277 -24.62 11.52 17.88
CA MET A 277 -23.51 12.20 17.23
C MET A 277 -23.84 12.46 15.77
N ARG A 278 -23.51 13.69 15.28
CA ARG A 278 -23.45 13.99 13.84
C ARG A 278 -22.15 13.41 13.30
N LEU A 279 -22.21 12.71 12.16
CA LEU A 279 -21.07 12.04 11.56
C LEU A 279 -21.10 12.25 10.05
N TYR A 280 -19.94 12.23 9.41
CA TYR A 280 -19.81 12.25 7.96
C TYR A 280 -20.33 10.94 7.34
N LYS A 281 -21.04 11.01 6.21
CA LYS A 281 -21.16 9.85 5.31
C LYS A 281 -19.80 9.59 4.64
N ARG A 282 -19.53 8.34 4.35
CA ARG A 282 -18.29 7.93 3.68
C ARG A 282 -18.27 8.42 2.24
N LEU A 283 -17.20 9.11 1.87
CA LEU A 283 -16.91 9.52 0.50
C LEU A 283 -15.40 9.78 0.34
N THR A 284 -14.91 9.82 -0.89
CA THR A 284 -13.53 10.24 -1.16
C THR A 284 -13.51 11.30 -2.24
N MET A 285 -12.79 12.38 -2.01
CA MET A 285 -12.54 13.45 -2.97
C MET A 285 -11.13 13.35 -3.52
N ILE A 286 -10.99 13.47 -4.83
CA ILE A 286 -9.72 13.69 -5.52
C ILE A 286 -9.64 15.17 -5.84
N VAL A 287 -8.70 15.86 -5.21
CA VAL A 287 -8.55 17.32 -5.33
C VAL A 287 -7.26 17.66 -6.05
N ARG A 288 -7.30 18.56 -7.02
CA ARG A 288 -6.13 19.12 -7.69
C ARG A 288 -6.30 20.61 -7.93
N ASP A 289 -5.26 21.39 -7.68
CA ASP A 289 -5.26 22.85 -7.86
C ASP A 289 -6.45 23.55 -7.19
N GLY A 290 -6.89 23.03 -6.04
CA GLY A 290 -8.03 23.53 -5.29
C GLY A 290 -9.39 23.25 -5.95
N VAL A 291 -9.48 22.28 -6.86
CA VAL A 291 -10.72 21.82 -7.50
C VAL A 291 -10.91 20.32 -7.24
N ILE A 292 -12.11 19.92 -6.90
CA ILE A 292 -12.50 18.51 -6.76
C ILE A 292 -12.65 17.93 -8.17
N GLU A 293 -11.70 17.07 -8.60
CA GLU A 293 -11.74 16.42 -9.91
C GLU A 293 -12.74 15.27 -9.96
N HIS A 294 -12.82 14.51 -8.86
CA HIS A 294 -13.64 13.31 -8.80
C HIS A 294 -14.09 13.03 -7.36
N VAL A 295 -15.23 12.36 -7.24
CA VAL A 295 -15.79 11.94 -5.95
C VAL A 295 -16.26 10.49 -6.04
N PHE A 296 -15.86 9.70 -5.06
CA PHE A 296 -16.43 8.36 -4.83
C PHE A 296 -17.52 8.48 -3.77
N HIS A 297 -18.77 8.28 -4.16
CA HIS A 297 -19.93 8.25 -3.27
C HIS A 297 -21.08 7.50 -3.93
N PRO A 298 -21.71 6.54 -3.25
CA PRO A 298 -21.30 5.97 -1.97
C PRO A 298 -20.06 5.08 -2.10
N VAL A 299 -19.37 4.84 -0.98
CA VAL A 299 -18.20 3.95 -0.91
C VAL A 299 -18.62 2.61 -0.31
N PHE A 300 -18.43 1.52 -1.08
CA PHE A 300 -18.68 0.15 -0.63
C PHE A 300 -18.02 -0.88 -1.58
N PRO A 301 -17.42 -1.96 -1.08
CA PRO A 301 -17.11 -2.21 0.32
C PRO A 301 -15.89 -1.37 0.76
N PRO A 302 -15.82 -0.96 2.05
CA PRO A 302 -14.80 0.00 2.52
C PRO A 302 -13.36 -0.55 2.51
N ASP A 303 -13.16 -1.85 2.66
CA ASP A 303 -11.85 -2.52 2.63
C ASP A 303 -11.22 -2.58 1.23
N GLN A 304 -12.03 -2.45 0.15
CA GLN A 304 -11.56 -2.42 -1.24
C GLN A 304 -11.47 -1.00 -1.81
N HIS A 305 -11.84 0.00 -1.01
CA HIS A 305 -11.97 1.36 -1.53
C HIS A 305 -10.64 1.98 -1.97
N ALA A 306 -9.55 1.74 -1.26
CA ALA A 306 -8.22 2.22 -1.66
C ALA A 306 -7.81 1.68 -3.04
N GLU A 307 -8.16 0.44 -3.37
CA GLU A 307 -7.90 -0.16 -4.68
C GLU A 307 -8.78 0.47 -5.78
N GLN A 308 -10.04 0.81 -5.47
CA GLN A 308 -10.91 1.56 -6.39
C GLN A 308 -10.31 2.93 -6.72
N VAL A 309 -9.81 3.65 -5.71
CA VAL A 309 -9.12 4.94 -5.89
C VAL A 309 -7.85 4.79 -6.72
N LEU A 310 -7.04 3.77 -6.44
CA LEU A 310 -5.82 3.46 -7.18
C LEU A 310 -6.11 3.16 -8.66
N THR A 311 -7.13 2.35 -8.93
CA THR A 311 -7.58 2.03 -10.28
C THR A 311 -7.98 3.30 -11.05
N TRP A 312 -8.78 4.16 -10.42
CA TRP A 312 -9.18 5.42 -11.04
C TRP A 312 -7.97 6.33 -11.34
N LEU A 313 -7.01 6.44 -10.43
CA LEU A 313 -5.80 7.25 -10.65
C LEU A 313 -4.98 6.73 -11.84
N ARG A 314 -4.87 5.42 -12.01
CA ARG A 314 -4.17 4.77 -13.13
C ARG A 314 -4.88 4.98 -14.47
N GLU A 315 -6.20 4.93 -14.47
CA GLU A 315 -7.02 5.17 -15.66
C GLU A 315 -7.08 6.64 -16.06
N ASN A 316 -6.81 7.56 -15.12
CA ASN A 316 -6.83 9.00 -15.33
C ASN A 316 -5.43 9.62 -15.06
N PRO A 317 -4.38 9.28 -15.84
CA PRO A 317 -3.03 9.79 -15.60
C PRO A 317 -2.99 11.32 -15.78
N LEU A 318 -2.16 12.00 -14.98
CA LEU A 318 -1.93 13.43 -15.12
C LEU A 318 -1.29 13.70 -16.49
N ARG A 319 -1.97 14.44 -17.38
CA ARG A 319 -1.39 14.86 -18.66
C ARG A 319 -0.26 15.85 -18.36
N GLY A 320 0.99 15.46 -18.61
CA GLY A 320 2.15 16.32 -18.46
C GLY A 320 3.30 15.82 -17.58
N ALA A 321 3.23 14.60 -17.05
CA ALA A 321 4.37 13.97 -16.40
C ALA A 321 5.13 13.05 -17.38
N ALA A 322 5.47 13.57 -18.57
CA ALA A 322 6.44 12.94 -19.44
C ALA A 322 7.77 13.68 -19.26
N ALA A 323 8.78 12.93 -18.79
CA ALA A 323 10.22 13.13 -18.70
C ALA A 323 10.75 13.62 -17.36
#